data_9e876409da6312cc9d375d585e2dcbae
#
_entry.id   9e876409da6312cc9d375d585e2dcbae
#
_cell.length_a   1.000
_cell.length_b   1.000
_cell.length_c   1.000
_cell.angle_alpha   90.00
_cell.angle_beta   90.00
_cell.angle_gamma   90.00
#
_symmetry.space_group_name_H-M   'P 1'
#
loop_
_entity.id
_entity.type
_entity.pdbx_description
1 polymer ?
#
loop_
_entity_poly.entity_id
_entity_poly.type
_entity_poly.pdbx_seq_one_letter_code
_entity_poly.pdbx_strand_id
1 'polypeptide(L)'
;MATKRSSSHSKGSWLFLAKELPKLDWRVVNRKTEKPFKIVLLGSPDEQEQLMTMLFSFPHYSAQFFKDLLPQLPSFDRTHSEPYLIHLSDLTELADVINQTKDSLFILTMNSNLLVHTSQIPVFNWQEMPEAKTIHKMLDQFSGHAFALSFVFPLFRRSMIEREIKQTAMQNTTWVVSTSLPNLIPGPHQIFTAPFEAASDFVVLTINEFKLMMALTGLLGQKVQPLKLWMQASVVLAMAKTAQVSATQIISKVPAGGGLIVKGAVSYAFTRAMGEAIVLTWITGRVQSLSFFKNRLQAFMAEGKAIAGRLIKPR
;
A
#
# COMPACT_ATOMS: atom_id res chain seq x y z
N MET A 1 -39.13 -8.36 -21.17
CA MET A 1 -38.29 -9.58 -21.28
C MET A 1 -36.78 -9.26 -21.25
N ALA A 2 -36.30 -8.47 -20.30
CA ALA A 2 -34.92 -7.95 -20.29
C ALA A 2 -34.10 -8.28 -19.00
N THR A 3 -34.57 -9.13 -18.09
CA THR A 3 -33.96 -9.29 -16.75
C THR A 3 -33.16 -10.58 -16.55
N LYS A 4 -33.10 -11.49 -17.53
CA LYS A 4 -32.43 -12.80 -17.35
C LYS A 4 -30.96 -12.88 -17.82
N ARG A 5 -30.43 -11.91 -18.56
CA ARG A 5 -29.03 -11.97 -19.08
C ARG A 5 -27.94 -11.48 -18.15
N SER A 6 -28.27 -10.68 -17.11
CA SER A 6 -27.25 -10.11 -16.19
C SER A 6 -26.72 -11.13 -15.16
N SER A 7 -27.46 -12.19 -14.86
CA SER A 7 -27.09 -13.15 -13.80
C SER A 7 -26.06 -14.21 -14.22
N SER A 8 -25.89 -14.49 -15.50
CA SER A 8 -24.94 -15.54 -15.95
C SER A 8 -23.50 -15.03 -16.01
N HIS A 9 -23.28 -13.75 -16.32
CA HIS A 9 -21.92 -13.15 -16.40
C HIS A 9 -21.29 -12.95 -15.03
N SER A 10 -22.09 -12.59 -14.01
CA SER A 10 -21.58 -12.47 -12.64
C SER A 10 -21.13 -13.82 -12.07
N LYS A 11 -21.82 -14.91 -12.39
CA LYS A 11 -21.46 -16.27 -11.94
C LYS A 11 -20.09 -16.72 -12.46
N GLY A 12 -19.75 -16.41 -13.72
CA GLY A 12 -18.45 -16.76 -14.32
C GLY A 12 -17.27 -16.08 -13.62
N SER A 13 -17.39 -14.77 -13.32
CA SER A 13 -16.34 -14.01 -12.64
C SER A 13 -16.10 -14.48 -11.20
N TRP A 14 -17.17 -14.86 -10.48
CA TRP A 14 -17.05 -15.37 -9.12
C TRP A 14 -16.43 -16.77 -9.06
N LEU A 15 -16.76 -17.65 -9.99
CA LEU A 15 -16.14 -18.96 -10.12
C LEU A 15 -14.64 -18.85 -10.44
N PHE A 16 -14.28 -17.90 -11.28
CA PHE A 16 -12.89 -17.64 -11.60
C PHE A 16 -12.13 -17.13 -10.37
N LEU A 17 -12.68 -16.16 -9.62
CA LEU A 17 -12.08 -15.66 -8.39
C LEU A 17 -11.92 -16.77 -7.35
N ALA A 18 -12.94 -17.61 -7.17
CA ALA A 18 -12.88 -18.75 -6.25
C ALA A 18 -11.74 -19.74 -6.61
N LYS A 19 -11.36 -19.83 -7.89
CA LYS A 19 -10.24 -20.65 -8.38
C LYS A 19 -8.89 -19.94 -8.23
N GLU A 20 -8.81 -18.63 -8.44
CA GLU A 20 -7.54 -17.87 -8.46
C GLU A 20 -7.12 -17.39 -7.06
N LEU A 21 -8.05 -16.98 -6.21
CA LEU A 21 -7.73 -16.48 -4.88
C LEU A 21 -6.95 -17.48 -4.00
N PRO A 22 -7.27 -18.80 -3.99
CA PRO A 22 -6.49 -19.78 -3.23
C PRO A 22 -5.05 -19.92 -3.70
N LYS A 23 -4.75 -19.54 -4.95
CA LYS A 23 -3.39 -19.58 -5.50
C LYS A 23 -2.51 -18.41 -5.07
N LEU A 24 -3.09 -17.37 -4.43
CA LEU A 24 -2.32 -16.26 -3.92
C LEU A 24 -1.39 -16.73 -2.82
N ASP A 25 -0.09 -16.56 -3.04
CA ASP A 25 0.93 -16.91 -2.05
C ASP A 25 0.99 -15.83 -0.95
N TRP A 26 0.19 -16.02 0.10
CA TRP A 26 0.18 -15.17 1.28
C TRP A 26 1.53 -15.15 2.03
N ARG A 27 2.37 -16.20 1.84
CA ARG A 27 3.70 -16.29 2.45
C ARG A 27 4.66 -15.24 1.90
N VAL A 28 4.39 -14.70 0.71
CA VAL A 28 5.20 -13.60 0.12
C VAL A 28 5.24 -12.40 1.05
N VAL A 29 4.12 -12.03 1.67
CA VAL A 29 4.06 -10.90 2.61
C VAL A 29 4.87 -11.21 3.87
N ASN A 30 4.67 -12.39 4.47
CA ASN A 30 5.42 -12.77 5.66
C ASN A 30 6.94 -12.81 5.38
N ARG A 31 7.37 -13.35 4.22
CA ARG A 31 8.79 -13.29 3.81
C ARG A 31 9.31 -11.87 3.65
N LYS A 32 8.49 -10.93 3.18
CA LYS A 32 8.89 -9.52 3.09
C LYS A 32 9.05 -8.86 4.46
N THR A 33 8.21 -9.20 5.44
CA THR A 33 8.32 -8.66 6.80
C THR A 33 9.47 -9.28 7.60
N GLU A 34 9.87 -10.50 7.27
CA GLU A 34 10.93 -11.26 7.94
C GLU A 34 12.32 -11.08 7.27
N LYS A 35 12.42 -10.22 6.24
CA LYS A 35 13.67 -10.01 5.52
C LYS A 35 14.70 -9.37 6.43
N PRO A 36 15.90 -9.97 6.60
CA PRO A 36 16.90 -9.50 7.56
C PRO A 36 17.47 -8.14 7.12
N PHE A 37 17.69 -7.26 8.09
CA PHE A 37 18.39 -5.99 7.95
C PHE A 37 18.99 -5.58 9.29
N LYS A 38 19.89 -4.60 9.31
CA LYS A 38 20.46 -4.04 10.53
C LYS A 38 20.45 -2.51 10.45
N ILE A 39 20.24 -1.86 11.58
CA ILE A 39 20.38 -0.43 11.77
C ILE A 39 21.49 -0.21 12.80
N VAL A 40 22.50 0.52 12.46
CA VAL A 40 23.52 0.99 13.41
C VAL A 40 23.04 2.31 14.01
N LEU A 41 22.87 2.34 15.32
CA LEU A 41 22.67 3.55 16.11
C LEU A 41 24.03 4.03 16.61
N LEU A 42 24.52 5.13 16.03
CA LEU A 42 25.86 5.64 16.30
C LEU A 42 25.79 6.93 17.09
N GLY A 43 26.43 6.95 18.26
CA GLY A 43 26.48 8.09 19.16
C GLY A 43 26.53 7.67 20.63
N SER A 44 26.44 8.66 21.52
CA SER A 44 26.34 8.43 22.97
C SER A 44 25.07 7.64 23.32
N PRO A 45 25.01 7.01 24.49
CA PRO A 45 23.81 6.28 24.94
C PRO A 45 22.54 7.13 24.91
N ASP A 46 22.61 8.41 25.26
CA ASP A 46 21.48 9.35 25.24
C ASP A 46 21.00 9.64 23.81
N GLU A 47 21.93 9.81 22.87
CA GLU A 47 21.61 9.99 21.43
C GLU A 47 20.97 8.73 20.85
N GLN A 48 21.47 7.55 21.21
CA GLN A 48 20.89 6.28 20.78
C GLN A 48 19.45 6.10 21.29
N GLU A 49 19.17 6.45 22.56
CA GLU A 49 17.81 6.39 23.11
C GLU A 49 16.86 7.40 22.43
N GLN A 50 17.37 8.59 22.04
CA GLN A 50 16.61 9.55 21.26
C GLN A 50 16.28 9.01 19.87
N LEU A 51 17.24 8.41 19.17
CA LEU A 51 17.03 7.77 17.87
C LEU A 51 16.03 6.61 17.98
N MET A 52 16.12 5.80 19.02
CA MET A 52 15.15 4.76 19.32
C MET A 52 13.75 5.34 19.52
N THR A 53 13.63 6.41 20.29
CA THR A 53 12.36 7.09 20.49
C THR A 53 11.75 7.59 19.18
N MET A 54 12.56 8.13 18.28
CA MET A 54 12.11 8.54 16.94
C MET A 54 11.66 7.34 16.11
N LEU A 55 12.39 6.23 16.08
CA LEU A 55 12.03 5.02 15.32
C LEU A 55 10.69 4.43 15.78
N PHE A 56 10.38 4.52 17.08
CA PHE A 56 9.14 4.02 17.66
C PHE A 56 8.02 5.08 17.71
N SER A 57 8.28 6.29 17.24
CA SER A 57 7.27 7.34 17.16
C SER A 57 6.48 7.27 15.85
N PHE A 58 5.26 7.80 15.90
CA PHE A 58 4.47 8.05 14.69
C PHE A 58 4.70 9.50 14.27
N PRO A 59 5.26 9.76 13.10
CA PRO A 59 5.51 11.12 12.66
C PRO A 59 4.21 11.90 12.48
N HIS A 60 4.23 13.17 12.93
CA HIS A 60 3.10 14.10 12.80
C HIS A 60 2.96 14.63 11.38
N TYR A 61 2.45 13.82 10.45
CA TYR A 61 2.19 14.28 9.08
C TYR A 61 0.75 14.73 8.87
N SER A 62 0.59 15.67 7.94
CA SER A 62 -0.61 16.45 7.66
C SER A 62 -1.84 15.70 7.11
N ALA A 63 -1.75 14.43 6.78
CA ALA A 63 -2.93 13.67 6.37
C ALA A 63 -3.76 13.30 7.61
N GLN A 64 -4.76 14.09 7.87
CA GLN A 64 -5.62 14.06 9.06
C GLN A 64 -6.25 12.69 9.34
N PHE A 65 -6.49 11.91 8.27
CA PHE A 65 -7.10 10.60 8.38
C PHE A 65 -6.25 9.57 9.17
N PHE A 66 -4.93 9.57 9.00
CA PHE A 66 -4.05 8.65 9.72
C PHE A 66 -3.55 9.21 11.05
N LYS A 67 -3.65 10.53 11.26
CA LYS A 67 -3.12 11.20 12.45
C LYS A 67 -3.73 10.67 13.74
N ASP A 68 -5.04 10.42 13.72
CA ASP A 68 -5.81 10.03 14.90
C ASP A 68 -5.89 8.51 15.11
N LEU A 69 -5.50 7.73 14.10
CA LEU A 69 -5.72 6.28 14.06
C LEU A 69 -4.45 5.46 14.23
N LEU A 70 -3.33 5.90 13.66
CA LEU A 70 -2.07 5.16 13.76
C LEU A 70 -1.51 5.02 15.18
N PRO A 71 -1.70 6.01 16.10
CA PRO A 71 -1.34 5.83 17.51
C PRO A 71 -2.09 4.70 18.23
N GLN A 72 -3.23 4.25 17.68
CA GLN A 72 -4.04 3.14 18.22
C GLN A 72 -3.56 1.77 17.75
N LEU A 73 -2.57 1.72 16.85
CA LEU A 73 -1.92 0.46 16.51
C LEU A 73 -1.21 -0.11 17.75
N PRO A 74 -1.23 -1.45 17.93
CA PRO A 74 -0.51 -2.08 19.01
C PRO A 74 0.93 -1.56 19.02
N SER A 75 1.37 -1.04 20.17
CA SER A 75 2.78 -0.71 20.38
C SER A 75 3.58 -1.97 20.14
N PHE A 76 4.51 -1.94 19.20
CA PHE A 76 5.50 -2.99 19.11
C PHE A 76 6.34 -2.93 20.40
N ASP A 77 6.47 -4.07 21.04
CA ASP A 77 7.43 -4.24 22.12
C ASP A 77 8.83 -3.97 21.57
N ARG A 78 9.54 -2.99 22.13
CA ARG A 78 10.91 -2.63 21.74
C ARG A 78 11.85 -3.84 21.76
N THR A 79 11.59 -4.82 22.61
CA THR A 79 12.38 -6.06 22.69
C THR A 79 12.41 -6.84 21.37
N HIS A 80 11.38 -6.73 20.54
CA HIS A 80 11.35 -7.37 19.23
C HIS A 80 12.24 -6.66 18.18
N SER A 81 12.72 -5.45 18.45
CA SER A 81 13.59 -4.69 17.54
C SER A 81 15.08 -4.94 17.79
N GLU A 82 15.46 -5.38 18.97
CA GLU A 82 16.86 -5.63 19.34
C GLU A 82 17.65 -6.48 18.32
N PRO A 83 17.06 -7.53 17.72
CA PRO A 83 17.76 -8.30 16.69
C PRO A 83 18.13 -7.49 15.43
N TYR A 84 17.52 -6.32 15.24
CA TYR A 84 17.73 -5.45 14.08
C TYR A 84 18.64 -4.26 14.38
N LEU A 85 19.06 -4.07 15.62
CA LEU A 85 19.83 -2.91 16.08
C LEU A 85 21.26 -3.30 16.43
N ILE A 86 22.18 -2.38 16.15
CA ILE A 86 23.58 -2.42 16.57
C ILE A 86 23.90 -1.08 17.19
N HIS A 87 24.31 -1.07 18.45
CA HIS A 87 24.65 0.10 19.21
C HIS A 87 26.16 0.33 19.17
N LEU A 88 26.61 1.45 18.65
CA LEU A 88 28.01 1.83 18.59
C LEU A 88 28.21 3.22 19.19
N SER A 89 29.21 3.34 20.07
CA SER A 89 29.55 4.63 20.67
C SER A 89 30.41 5.49 19.76
N ASP A 90 31.21 4.86 18.91
CA ASP A 90 32.12 5.54 17.96
C ASP A 90 32.28 4.78 16.64
N LEU A 91 33.09 5.34 15.73
CA LEU A 91 33.34 4.79 14.41
C LEU A 91 34.37 3.67 14.38
N THR A 92 35.14 3.46 15.43
CA THR A 92 36.26 2.52 15.43
C THR A 92 35.80 1.08 15.27
N GLU A 93 34.64 0.77 15.86
CA GLU A 93 34.00 -0.56 15.78
C GLU A 93 33.19 -0.77 14.48
N LEU A 94 32.90 0.32 13.76
CA LEU A 94 32.02 0.26 12.59
C LEU A 94 32.59 -0.63 11.47
N ALA A 95 33.90 -0.59 11.25
CA ALA A 95 34.57 -1.41 10.23
C ALA A 95 34.38 -2.91 10.49
N ASP A 96 34.48 -3.32 11.74
CA ASP A 96 34.30 -4.72 12.14
C ASP A 96 32.84 -5.15 11.96
N VAL A 97 31.89 -4.29 12.34
CA VAL A 97 30.47 -4.52 12.14
C VAL A 97 30.14 -4.67 10.64
N ILE A 98 30.67 -3.81 9.79
CA ILE A 98 30.46 -3.88 8.34
C ILE A 98 30.98 -5.21 7.78
N ASN A 99 32.17 -5.63 8.19
CA ASN A 99 32.79 -6.85 7.72
C ASN A 99 32.07 -8.12 8.21
N GLN A 100 31.46 -8.07 9.37
CA GLN A 100 30.75 -9.19 10.00
C GLN A 100 29.28 -9.30 9.55
N THR A 101 28.67 -8.19 9.12
CA THR A 101 27.25 -8.14 8.79
C THR A 101 27.04 -8.40 7.31
N LYS A 102 26.36 -9.51 7.01
CA LYS A 102 25.94 -9.84 5.63
C LYS A 102 24.61 -9.21 5.24
N ASP A 103 23.91 -8.63 6.19
CA ASP A 103 22.60 -8.03 6.01
C ASP A 103 22.71 -6.61 5.43
N SER A 104 21.62 -6.12 4.86
CA SER A 104 21.54 -4.71 4.46
C SER A 104 21.63 -3.81 5.69
N LEU A 105 22.56 -2.86 5.64
CA LEU A 105 22.94 -2.00 6.75
C LEU A 105 22.69 -0.53 6.41
N PHE A 106 22.22 0.25 7.38
CA PHE A 106 22.30 1.71 7.35
C PHE A 106 22.61 2.26 8.75
N ILE A 107 23.14 3.48 8.78
CA ILE A 107 23.57 4.13 10.00
C ILE A 107 22.65 5.30 10.32
N LEU A 108 22.18 5.37 11.55
CA LEU A 108 21.52 6.53 12.13
C LEU A 108 22.43 7.20 13.16
N THR A 109 22.55 8.52 13.08
CA THR A 109 23.32 9.31 14.04
C THR A 109 22.66 10.67 14.26
N MET A 110 22.90 11.27 15.43
CA MET A 110 22.52 12.65 15.71
C MET A 110 23.66 13.63 15.49
N ASN A 111 24.88 13.13 15.30
CA ASN A 111 26.07 13.97 15.12
C ASN A 111 26.22 14.43 13.67
N SER A 112 25.95 15.73 13.40
CA SER A 112 26.08 16.33 12.08
C SER A 112 27.50 16.39 11.55
N ASN A 113 28.51 16.38 12.43
CA ASN A 113 29.91 16.44 12.07
C ASN A 113 30.48 15.08 11.69
N LEU A 114 29.69 14.03 11.86
CA LEU A 114 30.08 12.67 11.53
C LEU A 114 29.90 12.43 10.02
N LEU A 115 30.82 12.97 9.23
CA LEU A 115 30.95 12.67 7.81
C LEU A 115 31.54 11.26 7.68
N VAL A 116 30.72 10.26 7.86
CA VAL A 116 31.10 8.88 7.53
C VAL A 116 31.08 8.76 6.02
N HIS A 117 32.23 8.99 5.39
CA HIS A 117 32.44 8.69 3.98
C HIS A 117 32.56 7.16 3.79
N THR A 118 31.52 6.42 4.15
CA THR A 118 31.40 5.05 3.71
C THR A 118 30.68 5.07 2.35
N SER A 119 31.43 4.88 1.28
CA SER A 119 30.90 4.90 -0.10
C SER A 119 29.83 3.86 -0.38
N GLN A 120 29.56 2.97 0.57
CA GLN A 120 28.68 1.82 0.39
C GLN A 120 27.49 1.74 1.36
N ILE A 121 27.55 2.42 2.52
CA ILE A 121 26.51 2.33 3.53
C ILE A 121 25.86 3.71 3.71
N PRO A 122 24.52 3.80 3.50
CA PRO A 122 23.79 5.04 3.71
C PRO A 122 23.84 5.47 5.18
N VAL A 123 24.15 6.74 5.40
CA VAL A 123 24.15 7.39 6.71
C VAL A 123 23.06 8.43 6.74
N PHE A 124 22.25 8.42 7.77
CA PHE A 124 21.19 9.40 8.01
C PHE A 124 21.45 10.12 9.33
N ASN A 125 21.48 11.45 9.25
CA ASN A 125 21.60 12.29 10.42
C ASN A 125 20.24 12.82 10.83
N TRP A 126 19.82 12.54 12.07
CA TRP A 126 18.53 12.94 12.63
C TRP A 126 18.74 13.71 13.94
N GLN A 127 18.80 15.03 13.86
CA GLN A 127 18.80 15.89 15.04
C GLN A 127 17.38 16.07 15.62
N GLU A 128 16.38 15.87 14.78
CA GLU A 128 14.96 15.96 15.11
C GLU A 128 14.17 14.90 14.34
N MET A 129 12.89 14.79 14.65
CA MET A 129 11.99 13.86 13.96
C MET A 129 12.04 14.06 12.44
N PRO A 130 12.41 13.03 11.66
CA PRO A 130 12.58 13.17 10.23
C PRO A 130 11.25 13.52 9.52
N GLU A 131 11.32 14.41 8.57
CA GLU A 131 10.20 14.76 7.70
C GLU A 131 9.78 13.58 6.80
N ALA A 132 8.53 13.61 6.34
CA ALA A 132 7.99 12.61 5.41
C ALA A 132 8.88 12.36 4.20
N LYS A 133 9.46 13.43 3.62
CA LYS A 133 10.36 13.37 2.46
C LYS A 133 11.61 12.54 2.77
N THR A 134 12.20 12.72 3.94
CA THR A 134 13.36 11.96 4.40
C THR A 134 13.02 10.48 4.56
N ILE A 135 11.87 10.17 5.18
CA ILE A 135 11.40 8.80 5.35
C ILE A 135 11.15 8.14 3.99
N HIS A 136 10.51 8.83 3.05
CA HIS A 136 10.32 8.30 1.69
C HIS A 136 11.65 8.01 1.00
N LYS A 137 12.64 8.92 1.11
CA LYS A 137 13.98 8.72 0.56
C LYS A 137 14.65 7.48 1.14
N MET A 138 14.55 7.27 2.46
CA MET A 138 15.06 6.06 3.11
C MET A 138 14.38 4.80 2.59
N LEU A 139 13.04 4.78 2.53
CA LEU A 139 12.28 3.64 2.00
C LEU A 139 12.61 3.34 0.53
N ASP A 140 12.97 4.35 -0.26
CA ASP A 140 13.40 4.18 -1.65
C ASP A 140 14.79 3.57 -1.72
N GLN A 141 15.74 4.06 -0.94
CA GLN A 141 17.09 3.50 -0.86
C GLN A 141 17.09 2.05 -0.37
N PHE A 142 16.20 1.72 0.56
CA PHE A 142 16.02 0.37 1.10
C PHE A 142 14.77 -0.33 0.56
N SER A 143 14.41 -0.10 -0.70
CA SER A 143 13.19 -0.64 -1.29
C SER A 143 13.03 -2.15 -1.10
N GLY A 144 14.14 -2.90 -1.13
CA GLY A 144 14.17 -4.34 -0.86
C GLY A 144 13.83 -4.74 0.58
N HIS A 145 13.94 -3.83 1.56
CA HIS A 145 13.72 -4.06 2.99
C HIS A 145 12.64 -3.14 3.58
N ALA A 146 12.03 -2.28 2.75
CA ALA A 146 11.05 -1.29 3.17
C ALA A 146 9.88 -1.91 3.95
N PHE A 147 9.46 -3.10 3.56
CA PHE A 147 8.42 -3.85 4.26
C PHE A 147 8.86 -4.30 5.66
N ALA A 148 10.06 -4.87 5.78
CA ALA A 148 10.61 -5.31 7.06
C ALA A 148 10.85 -4.12 8.01
N LEU A 149 11.45 -3.03 7.49
CA LEU A 149 11.60 -1.77 8.22
C LEU A 149 10.28 -1.26 8.79
N SER A 150 9.24 -1.22 7.95
CA SER A 150 7.91 -0.72 8.34
C SER A 150 7.17 -1.68 9.26
N PHE A 151 7.45 -2.98 9.17
CA PHE A 151 6.93 -3.98 10.09
C PHE A 151 7.51 -3.79 11.50
N VAL A 152 8.82 -3.60 11.61
CA VAL A 152 9.53 -3.45 12.89
C VAL A 152 9.33 -2.05 13.47
N PHE A 153 9.54 -0.98 12.68
CA PHE A 153 9.57 0.40 13.18
C PHE A 153 8.33 1.20 12.76
N PRO A 154 7.54 1.68 13.73
CA PRO A 154 6.33 2.48 13.48
C PRO A 154 6.56 3.73 12.63
N LEU A 155 7.73 4.36 12.74
CA LEU A 155 8.12 5.54 11.97
C LEU A 155 7.91 5.36 10.45
N PHE A 156 8.27 4.19 9.91
CA PHE A 156 8.18 3.91 8.47
C PHE A 156 6.81 3.40 8.04
N ARG A 157 6.01 2.90 8.98
CA ARG A 157 4.77 2.16 8.72
C ARG A 157 3.74 2.96 7.94
N ARG A 158 3.51 4.18 8.37
CA ARG A 158 2.54 5.06 7.71
C ARG A 158 2.92 5.34 6.25
N SER A 159 4.16 5.77 6.02
CA SER A 159 4.64 6.07 4.67
C SER A 159 4.55 4.86 3.76
N MET A 160 4.82 3.67 4.29
CA MET A 160 4.73 2.44 3.52
C MET A 160 3.27 2.04 3.23
N ILE A 161 2.35 2.21 4.18
CA ILE A 161 0.91 2.00 3.97
C ILE A 161 0.38 2.92 2.86
N GLU A 162 0.69 4.22 2.93
CA GLU A 162 0.28 5.20 1.92
C GLU A 162 0.87 4.85 0.53
N ARG A 163 2.12 4.41 0.50
CA ARG A 163 2.81 3.97 -0.72
C ARG A 163 2.14 2.76 -1.35
N GLU A 164 1.87 1.71 -0.59
CA GLU A 164 1.22 0.48 -1.08
C GLU A 164 -0.19 0.76 -1.62
N ILE A 165 -0.98 1.55 -0.89
CA ILE A 165 -2.33 1.94 -1.35
C ILE A 165 -2.25 2.74 -2.65
N LYS A 166 -1.37 3.73 -2.72
CA LYS A 166 -1.21 4.59 -3.91
C LYS A 166 -0.68 3.81 -5.10
N GLN A 167 0.30 2.94 -4.89
CA GLN A 167 0.89 2.12 -5.94
C GLN A 167 -0.14 1.14 -6.52
N THR A 168 -0.91 0.46 -5.68
CA THR A 168 -1.99 -0.43 -6.13
C THR A 168 -3.07 0.34 -6.87
N ALA A 169 -3.45 1.53 -6.39
CA ALA A 169 -4.42 2.39 -7.07
C ALA A 169 -3.93 2.82 -8.46
N MET A 170 -2.65 3.16 -8.60
CA MET A 170 -2.05 3.47 -9.90
C MET A 170 -2.03 2.26 -10.84
N GLN A 171 -1.65 1.08 -10.34
CA GLN A 171 -1.65 -0.17 -11.12
C GLN A 171 -3.06 -0.49 -11.63
N ASN A 172 -4.07 -0.41 -10.77
CA ASN A 172 -5.46 -0.64 -11.12
C ASN A 172 -5.96 0.37 -12.17
N THR A 173 -5.59 1.64 -12.01
CA THR A 173 -5.94 2.69 -12.98
C THR A 173 -5.30 2.43 -14.33
N THR A 174 -4.00 2.10 -14.34
CA THR A 174 -3.26 1.77 -15.57
C THR A 174 -3.89 0.58 -16.28
N TRP A 175 -4.25 -0.47 -15.54
CA TRP A 175 -4.93 -1.62 -16.09
C TRP A 175 -6.24 -1.24 -16.77
N VAL A 176 -7.13 -0.54 -16.06
CA VAL A 176 -8.45 -0.14 -16.58
C VAL A 176 -8.32 0.78 -17.79
N VAL A 177 -7.39 1.73 -17.78
CA VAL A 177 -7.15 2.61 -18.92
C VAL A 177 -6.64 1.81 -20.11
N SER A 178 -5.64 0.94 -19.93
CA SER A 178 -5.02 0.17 -20.99
C SER A 178 -5.99 -0.83 -21.65
N THR A 179 -6.80 -1.53 -20.85
CA THR A 179 -7.79 -2.49 -21.36
C THR A 179 -8.96 -1.84 -22.06
N SER A 180 -9.30 -0.59 -21.71
CA SER A 180 -10.40 0.15 -22.33
C SER A 180 -9.97 0.98 -23.55
N LEU A 181 -8.67 1.14 -23.85
CA LEU A 181 -8.20 1.91 -25.02
C LEU A 181 -8.68 1.34 -26.37
N PRO A 182 -8.65 0.02 -26.62
CA PRO A 182 -9.12 -0.56 -27.88
C PRO A 182 -10.58 -0.23 -28.20
N ASN A 183 -11.41 0.01 -27.17
CA ASN A 183 -12.83 0.32 -27.33
C ASN A 183 -13.12 1.78 -27.73
N LEU A 184 -12.09 2.62 -27.83
CA LEU A 184 -12.24 3.98 -28.38
C LEU A 184 -12.38 3.98 -29.92
N ILE A 185 -12.01 2.89 -30.60
CA ILE A 185 -12.15 2.74 -32.04
C ILE A 185 -13.49 2.06 -32.31
N PRO A 186 -14.51 2.77 -32.86
CA PRO A 186 -15.79 2.16 -33.16
C PRO A 186 -15.65 1.01 -34.19
N GLY A 187 -16.09 -0.18 -33.79
CA GLY A 187 -16.06 -1.34 -34.67
C GLY A 187 -17.05 -2.43 -34.23
N PRO A 188 -17.48 -3.30 -35.17
CA PRO A 188 -18.49 -4.34 -34.88
C PRO A 188 -18.06 -5.34 -33.83
N HIS A 189 -16.76 -5.46 -33.50
CA HIS A 189 -16.21 -6.32 -32.46
C HIS A 189 -16.54 -5.85 -31.04
N GLN A 190 -16.87 -4.57 -30.81
CA GLN A 190 -17.21 -4.02 -29.49
C GLN A 190 -18.41 -4.70 -28.84
N ILE A 191 -19.38 -5.15 -29.63
CA ILE A 191 -20.59 -5.83 -29.11
C ILE A 191 -20.23 -7.15 -28.43
N PHE A 192 -19.15 -7.82 -28.87
CA PHE A 192 -18.72 -9.11 -28.37
C PHE A 192 -17.67 -9.02 -27.26
N THR A 193 -16.84 -7.97 -27.24
CA THR A 193 -15.70 -7.84 -26.31
C THR A 193 -16.07 -7.14 -25.00
N ALA A 194 -16.97 -6.17 -25.00
CA ALA A 194 -17.34 -5.39 -23.83
C ALA A 194 -17.75 -6.21 -22.59
N PRO A 195 -18.52 -7.32 -22.69
CA PRO A 195 -18.84 -8.14 -21.54
C PRO A 195 -17.64 -8.91 -20.95
N PHE A 196 -16.72 -9.37 -21.81
CA PHE A 196 -15.51 -10.08 -21.38
C PHE A 196 -14.50 -9.13 -20.73
N GLU A 197 -14.37 -7.91 -21.24
CA GLU A 197 -13.54 -6.85 -20.68
C GLU A 197 -13.99 -6.51 -19.24
N ALA A 198 -15.27 -6.24 -19.03
CA ALA A 198 -15.80 -5.92 -17.71
C ALA A 198 -15.62 -7.06 -16.70
N ALA A 199 -15.72 -8.32 -17.13
CA ALA A 199 -15.47 -9.49 -16.29
C ALA A 199 -13.98 -9.65 -15.97
N SER A 200 -13.10 -9.42 -16.93
CA SER A 200 -11.65 -9.47 -16.77
C SER A 200 -11.17 -8.37 -15.83
N ASP A 201 -11.61 -7.14 -16.03
CA ASP A 201 -11.26 -6.00 -15.17
C ASP A 201 -11.68 -6.26 -13.71
N PHE A 202 -12.91 -6.74 -13.49
CA PHE A 202 -13.38 -7.08 -12.15
C PHE A 202 -12.47 -8.10 -11.46
N VAL A 203 -12.06 -9.14 -12.17
CA VAL A 203 -11.19 -10.19 -11.62
C VAL A 203 -9.82 -9.63 -11.23
N VAL A 204 -9.17 -8.91 -12.15
CA VAL A 204 -7.83 -8.36 -11.93
C VAL A 204 -7.84 -7.34 -10.79
N LEU A 205 -8.80 -6.43 -10.79
CA LEU A 205 -8.95 -5.44 -9.72
C LEU A 205 -9.18 -6.11 -8.37
N THR A 206 -10.04 -7.13 -8.30
CA THR A 206 -10.30 -7.86 -7.06
C THR A 206 -9.05 -8.58 -6.55
N ILE A 207 -8.28 -9.21 -7.43
CA ILE A 207 -7.01 -9.86 -7.05
C ILE A 207 -6.01 -8.82 -6.50
N ASN A 208 -5.91 -7.65 -7.11
CA ASN A 208 -5.03 -6.58 -6.63
C ASN A 208 -5.49 -6.03 -5.28
N GLU A 209 -6.79 -5.87 -5.05
CA GLU A 209 -7.33 -5.49 -3.74
C GLU A 209 -7.03 -6.53 -2.65
N PHE A 210 -7.06 -7.81 -3.01
CA PHE A 210 -6.63 -8.87 -2.09
C PHE A 210 -5.15 -8.79 -1.75
N LYS A 211 -4.30 -8.58 -2.76
CA LYS A 211 -2.85 -8.39 -2.54
C LYS A 211 -2.59 -7.16 -1.67
N LEU A 212 -3.32 -6.07 -1.91
CA LEU A 212 -3.26 -4.87 -1.07
C LEU A 212 -3.67 -5.18 0.37
N MET A 213 -4.78 -5.89 0.58
CA MET A 213 -5.22 -6.28 1.91
C MET A 213 -4.17 -7.11 2.65
N MET A 214 -3.54 -8.09 1.97
CA MET A 214 -2.46 -8.88 2.55
C MET A 214 -1.26 -7.99 2.92
N ALA A 215 -0.86 -7.08 2.03
CA ALA A 215 0.24 -6.15 2.26
C ALA A 215 -0.03 -5.26 3.48
N LEU A 216 -1.22 -4.66 3.55
CA LEU A 216 -1.63 -3.81 4.66
C LEU A 216 -1.70 -4.59 5.98
N THR A 217 -2.17 -5.85 5.96
CA THR A 217 -2.17 -6.73 7.13
C THR A 217 -0.75 -6.91 7.70
N GLY A 218 0.22 -7.20 6.82
CA GLY A 218 1.62 -7.30 7.21
C GLY A 218 2.16 -5.99 7.78
N LEU A 219 1.93 -4.85 7.10
CA LEU A 219 2.38 -3.53 7.55
C LEU A 219 1.75 -3.10 8.88
N LEU A 220 0.55 -3.57 9.18
CA LEU A 220 -0.12 -3.34 10.47
C LEU A 220 0.40 -4.27 11.58
N GLY A 221 1.50 -5.00 11.35
CA GLY A 221 2.16 -5.83 12.33
C GLY A 221 1.47 -7.19 12.57
N GLN A 222 0.59 -7.61 11.66
CA GLN A 222 -0.12 -8.87 11.82
C GLN A 222 0.41 -9.93 10.85
N LYS A 223 0.62 -11.16 11.34
CA LYS A 223 0.92 -12.28 10.47
C LYS A 223 -0.28 -12.60 9.58
N VAL A 224 -0.01 -12.66 8.29
CA VAL A 224 -1.03 -13.03 7.30
C VAL A 224 -1.34 -14.52 7.47
N GLN A 225 -2.59 -14.84 7.80
CA GLN A 225 -3.07 -16.21 8.02
C GLN A 225 -4.21 -16.53 7.04
N PRO A 226 -4.21 -17.70 6.38
CA PRO A 226 -5.20 -18.03 5.35
C PRO A 226 -6.66 -17.91 5.82
N LEU A 227 -6.97 -18.44 7.00
CA LEU A 227 -8.34 -18.42 7.53
C LEU A 227 -8.85 -17.00 7.80
N LYS A 228 -8.02 -16.15 8.41
CA LYS A 228 -8.35 -14.74 8.65
C LYS A 228 -8.50 -13.98 7.34
N LEU A 229 -7.67 -14.27 6.34
CA LEU A 229 -7.78 -13.70 5.00
C LEU A 229 -9.12 -14.00 4.35
N TRP A 230 -9.62 -15.23 4.44
CA TRP A 230 -10.91 -15.59 3.87
C TRP A 230 -12.08 -14.84 4.53
N MET A 231 -12.05 -14.66 5.83
CA MET A 231 -13.07 -13.87 6.54
C MET A 231 -13.02 -12.39 6.10
N GLN A 232 -11.83 -11.84 5.91
CA GLN A 232 -11.64 -10.46 5.44
C GLN A 232 -11.93 -10.29 3.96
N ALA A 233 -11.65 -11.31 3.18
CA ALA A 233 -11.98 -11.41 1.78
C ALA A 233 -13.46 -11.17 1.52
N SER A 234 -14.33 -11.72 2.33
CA SER A 234 -15.78 -11.52 2.21
C SER A 234 -16.17 -10.04 2.34
N VAL A 235 -15.49 -9.31 3.22
CA VAL A 235 -15.69 -7.86 3.40
C VAL A 235 -15.21 -7.10 2.16
N VAL A 236 -14.00 -7.38 1.69
CA VAL A 236 -13.45 -6.75 0.47
C VAL A 236 -14.35 -7.02 -0.73
N LEU A 237 -14.84 -8.25 -0.88
CA LEU A 237 -15.73 -8.63 -1.97
C LEU A 237 -17.10 -7.95 -1.88
N ALA A 238 -17.67 -7.82 -0.68
CA ALA A 238 -18.93 -7.09 -0.47
C ALA A 238 -18.76 -5.59 -0.81
N MET A 239 -17.64 -5.00 -0.41
CA MET A 239 -17.31 -3.60 -0.73
C MET A 239 -17.05 -3.43 -2.23
N ALA A 240 -16.33 -4.34 -2.88
CA ALA A 240 -16.08 -4.34 -4.32
C ALA A 240 -17.38 -4.40 -5.13
N LYS A 241 -18.34 -5.25 -4.72
CA LYS A 241 -19.66 -5.34 -5.36
C LYS A 241 -20.45 -4.03 -5.22
N THR A 242 -20.42 -3.42 -4.04
CA THR A 242 -21.09 -2.14 -3.80
C THR A 242 -20.49 -1.01 -4.64
N ALA A 243 -19.16 -1.00 -4.78
CA ALA A 243 -18.47 -0.03 -5.60
C ALA A 243 -18.73 -0.22 -7.09
N GLN A 244 -18.82 -1.45 -7.57
CA GLN A 244 -19.19 -1.73 -8.96
C GLN A 244 -20.55 -1.12 -9.30
N VAL A 245 -21.55 -1.25 -8.41
CA VAL A 245 -22.85 -0.62 -8.59
C VAL A 245 -22.75 0.91 -8.60
N SER A 246 -21.99 1.50 -7.69
CA SER A 246 -21.78 2.94 -7.62
C SER A 246 -21.01 3.47 -8.83
N ALA A 247 -19.98 2.76 -9.28
CA ALA A 247 -19.19 3.10 -10.46
C ALA A 247 -20.05 3.10 -11.74
N THR A 248 -20.89 2.10 -11.90
CA THR A 248 -21.79 2.01 -13.07
C THR A 248 -22.74 3.21 -13.13
N GLN A 249 -23.27 3.67 -11.99
CA GLN A 249 -24.12 4.86 -11.91
C GLN A 249 -23.37 6.17 -12.24
N ILE A 250 -22.08 6.27 -11.90
CA ILE A 250 -21.27 7.44 -12.21
C ILE A 250 -20.92 7.44 -13.70
N ILE A 251 -20.50 6.30 -14.25
CA ILE A 251 -20.07 6.16 -15.65
C ILE A 251 -21.24 6.39 -16.62
N SER A 252 -22.45 5.91 -16.27
CA SER A 252 -23.64 6.07 -17.12
C SER A 252 -24.07 7.53 -17.35
N LYS A 253 -23.60 8.45 -16.51
CA LYS A 253 -23.89 9.90 -16.60
C LYS A 253 -22.86 10.70 -17.41
N VAL A 254 -21.83 10.03 -17.95
CA VAL A 254 -20.73 10.71 -18.64
C VAL A 254 -20.98 10.70 -20.15
N PRO A 255 -20.90 11.85 -20.84
CA PRO A 255 -21.03 11.91 -22.30
C PRO A 255 -19.97 11.06 -23.02
N ALA A 256 -20.30 10.59 -24.22
CA ALA A 256 -19.39 9.83 -25.07
C ALA A 256 -18.06 10.58 -25.27
N GLY A 257 -16.92 9.88 -24.98
CA GLY A 257 -15.57 10.43 -25.09
C GLY A 257 -14.87 10.74 -23.75
N GLY A 258 -15.63 11.09 -22.67
CA GLY A 258 -15.06 11.27 -21.32
C GLY A 258 -14.97 9.99 -20.50
N GLY A 259 -15.54 8.90 -20.96
CA GLY A 259 -15.73 7.67 -20.21
C GLY A 259 -14.45 7.01 -19.73
N LEU A 260 -13.37 7.06 -20.51
CA LEU A 260 -12.10 6.42 -20.16
C LEU A 260 -11.41 7.09 -18.96
N ILE A 261 -11.35 8.43 -18.96
CA ILE A 261 -10.80 9.19 -17.82
C ILE A 261 -11.63 8.90 -16.56
N VAL A 262 -12.95 8.85 -16.70
CA VAL A 262 -13.83 8.57 -15.56
C VAL A 262 -13.70 7.15 -15.06
N LYS A 263 -13.59 6.13 -15.93
CA LYS A 263 -13.30 4.75 -15.55
C LYS A 263 -12.00 4.64 -14.76
N GLY A 264 -10.92 5.23 -15.26
CA GLY A 264 -9.63 5.28 -14.59
C GLY A 264 -9.70 6.01 -13.25
N ALA A 265 -10.39 7.16 -13.18
CA ALA A 265 -10.57 7.94 -11.97
C ALA A 265 -11.35 7.15 -10.90
N VAL A 266 -12.41 6.44 -11.28
CA VAL A 266 -13.19 5.59 -10.38
C VAL A 266 -12.34 4.43 -9.87
N SER A 267 -11.55 3.76 -10.73
CA SER A 267 -10.64 2.69 -10.31
C SER A 267 -9.63 3.18 -9.29
N TYR A 268 -8.99 4.33 -9.53
CA TYR A 268 -8.06 4.95 -8.60
C TYR A 268 -8.71 5.26 -7.25
N ALA A 269 -9.80 6.01 -7.30
CA ALA A 269 -10.51 6.48 -6.10
C ALA A 269 -11.06 5.31 -5.28
N PHE A 270 -11.52 4.25 -5.96
CA PHE A 270 -11.99 3.04 -5.32
C PHE A 270 -10.89 2.34 -4.53
N THR A 271 -9.75 2.06 -5.17
CA THR A 271 -8.62 1.38 -4.51
C THR A 271 -8.08 2.21 -3.34
N ARG A 272 -8.03 3.55 -3.48
CA ARG A 272 -7.65 4.45 -2.38
C ARG A 272 -8.61 4.34 -1.20
N ALA A 273 -9.91 4.44 -1.45
CA ALA A 273 -10.95 4.33 -0.43
C ALA A 273 -10.96 2.95 0.24
N MET A 274 -10.73 1.87 -0.55
CA MET A 274 -10.64 0.50 -0.06
C MET A 274 -9.45 0.33 0.87
N GLY A 275 -8.26 0.79 0.47
CA GLY A 275 -7.06 0.71 1.30
C GLY A 275 -7.24 1.41 2.65
N GLU A 276 -7.82 2.62 2.68
CA GLU A 276 -8.14 3.31 3.93
C GLU A 276 -9.19 2.57 4.77
N ALA A 277 -10.21 2.02 4.13
CA ALA A 277 -11.23 1.24 4.84
C ALA A 277 -10.66 -0.04 5.46
N ILE A 278 -9.72 -0.71 4.78
CA ILE A 278 -9.01 -1.89 5.31
C ILE A 278 -8.21 -1.49 6.54
N VAL A 279 -7.39 -0.43 6.46
CA VAL A 279 -6.59 0.06 7.59
C VAL A 279 -7.47 0.39 8.78
N LEU A 280 -8.56 1.15 8.57
CA LEU A 280 -9.51 1.49 9.62
C LEU A 280 -10.17 0.27 10.24
N THR A 281 -10.61 -0.67 9.42
CA THR A 281 -11.25 -1.90 9.90
C THR A 281 -10.31 -2.69 10.80
N TRP A 282 -9.02 -2.75 10.44
CA TRP A 282 -8.01 -3.40 11.25
C TRP A 282 -7.76 -2.70 12.59
N ILE A 283 -7.66 -1.36 12.58
CA ILE A 283 -7.39 -0.57 13.78
C ILE A 283 -8.59 -0.59 14.73
N THR A 284 -9.80 -0.41 14.19
CA THR A 284 -11.01 -0.26 15.01
C THR A 284 -11.74 -1.57 15.28
N GLY A 285 -11.38 -2.66 14.61
CA GLY A 285 -12.12 -3.93 14.64
C GLY A 285 -13.52 -3.85 14.04
N ARG A 286 -13.89 -2.73 13.39
CA ARG A 286 -15.24 -2.50 12.84
C ARG A 286 -15.19 -2.28 11.34
N VAL A 287 -16.04 -2.99 10.61
CA VAL A 287 -16.21 -2.78 9.17
C VAL A 287 -16.75 -1.38 8.91
N GLN A 288 -16.13 -0.68 7.96
CA GLN A 288 -16.50 0.69 7.65
C GLN A 288 -17.85 0.80 6.95
N SER A 289 -18.57 1.87 7.21
CA SER A 289 -19.89 2.12 6.64
C SER A 289 -19.83 2.43 5.14
N LEU A 290 -20.94 2.21 4.44
CA LEU A 290 -21.07 2.59 3.03
C LEU A 290 -20.93 4.10 2.83
N SER A 291 -21.42 4.92 3.77
CA SER A 291 -21.29 6.38 3.73
C SER A 291 -19.83 6.82 3.83
N PHE A 292 -19.04 6.21 4.73
CA PHE A 292 -17.60 6.43 4.80
C PHE A 292 -16.95 6.16 3.43
N PHE A 293 -17.24 5.00 2.87
CA PHE A 293 -16.66 4.59 1.58
C PHE A 293 -17.01 5.57 0.45
N LYS A 294 -18.28 5.99 0.35
CA LYS A 294 -18.72 6.98 -0.65
C LYS A 294 -18.01 8.32 -0.49
N ASN A 295 -17.87 8.82 0.72
CA ASN A 295 -17.19 10.09 1.00
C ASN A 295 -15.71 10.02 0.60
N ARG A 296 -15.03 8.91 0.91
CA ARG A 296 -13.62 8.70 0.51
C ARG A 296 -13.47 8.54 -1.00
N LEU A 297 -14.37 7.82 -1.64
CA LEU A 297 -14.41 7.71 -3.09
C LEU A 297 -14.47 9.10 -3.74
N GLN A 298 -15.39 9.96 -3.30
CA GLN A 298 -15.53 11.32 -3.81
C GLN A 298 -14.26 12.15 -3.58
N ALA A 299 -13.65 12.06 -2.40
CA ALA A 299 -12.43 12.79 -2.07
C ALA A 299 -11.26 12.45 -3.02
N PHE A 300 -11.15 11.19 -3.48
CA PHE A 300 -10.08 10.76 -4.38
C PHE A 300 -10.38 10.91 -5.87
N MET A 301 -11.60 11.26 -6.26
CA MET A 301 -11.99 11.37 -7.66
C MET A 301 -11.19 12.42 -8.45
N ALA A 302 -10.87 13.56 -7.84
CA ALA A 302 -10.10 14.61 -8.49
C ALA A 302 -8.66 14.14 -8.80
N GLU A 303 -8.00 13.52 -7.83
CA GLU A 303 -6.66 12.93 -7.99
C GLU A 303 -6.69 11.83 -9.07
N GLY A 304 -7.69 10.96 -9.02
CA GLY A 304 -7.89 9.90 -10.00
C GLY A 304 -8.07 10.41 -11.43
N LYS A 305 -8.84 11.50 -11.64
CA LYS A 305 -8.99 12.15 -12.95
C LYS A 305 -7.66 12.69 -13.46
N ALA A 306 -6.87 13.33 -12.60
CA ALA A 306 -5.57 13.86 -12.99
C ALA A 306 -4.59 12.74 -13.39
N ILE A 307 -4.60 11.60 -12.68
CA ILE A 307 -3.76 10.44 -13.00
C ILE A 307 -4.23 9.78 -14.31
N ALA A 308 -5.51 9.46 -14.43
CA ALA A 308 -6.06 8.85 -15.64
C ALA A 308 -5.83 9.72 -16.87
N GLY A 309 -6.00 11.05 -16.75
CA GLY A 309 -5.73 12.00 -17.83
C GLY A 309 -4.27 11.99 -18.29
N ARG A 310 -3.32 11.81 -17.39
CA ARG A 310 -1.88 11.69 -17.75
C ARG A 310 -1.56 10.39 -18.46
N LEU A 311 -2.23 9.29 -18.13
CA LEU A 311 -2.03 8.00 -18.80
C LEU A 311 -2.56 7.96 -20.24
N ILE A 312 -3.56 8.78 -20.56
CA ILE A 312 -4.21 8.82 -21.88
C ILE A 312 -3.50 9.79 -22.84
N LYS A 313 -2.88 10.86 -22.30
CA LYS A 313 -2.14 11.82 -23.14
C LYS A 313 -0.85 11.15 -23.62
N PRO A 314 -0.59 11.05 -24.94
CA PRO A 314 0.71 10.63 -25.41
C PRO A 314 1.77 11.64 -24.93
N ARG A 315 2.92 11.13 -24.50
CA ARG A 315 4.11 11.96 -24.24
C ARG A 315 4.64 12.52 -25.54
#